data_5ee142a9bbf1c9c18eac14f055a93997
#
_entry.id   5ee142a9bbf1c9c18eac14f055a93997
#
_cell.length_a   1.000
_cell.length_b   1.000
_cell.length_c   1.000
_cell.angle_alpha   90.00
_cell.angle_beta   90.00
_cell.angle_gamma   90.00
#
_symmetry.space_group_name_H-M   'P 1'
#
loop_
_entity.id
_entity.type
_entity.pdbx_description
1 polymer ?
#
loop_
_entity_poly.entity_id
_entity_poly.type
_entity_poly.pdbx_seq_one_letter_code
_entity_poly.pdbx_strand_id
1 'polypeptide(L)'
;GDVYKRQDICILLGQAILIPPEMLLYGVILVMTYTTVLNKVLLLGGSKMEVKIISRNPEQIRQAIIGHLDRGLTILRAEGGYSQEDHQVLLVVVSNRELPQLERIVKNIDPESFVIVSEVREVSGRGFSLTKEYKSTQRKEN
;
A
#
# COMPACT_ATOMS: atom_id res chain seq x y z
N GLY A 1 39.44 0.41 23.74
CA GLY A 1 38.74 0.14 24.36
C GLY A 1 37.87 0.46 25.58
N ASP A 2 38.10 -0.23 26.71
CA ASP A 2 37.21 -0.09 27.89
C ASP A 2 37.30 1.27 28.57
N VAL A 3 38.39 1.97 28.40
CA VAL A 3 38.60 3.32 28.97
C VAL A 3 37.66 4.36 28.33
N TYR A 4 37.46 4.27 27.05
CA TYR A 4 36.53 5.15 26.33
C TYR A 4 35.08 4.91 26.70
N LYS A 5 34.67 3.65 26.86
CA LYS A 5 33.32 3.31 27.34
C LYS A 5 33.01 3.82 28.74
N ARG A 6 33.98 3.74 29.65
CA ARG A 6 33.83 4.30 31.01
C ARG A 6 33.70 5.80 30.98
N GLN A 7 34.47 6.46 30.14
CA GLN A 7 34.46 7.91 29.98
C GLN A 7 33.14 8.39 29.40
N ASP A 8 32.63 7.69 28.39
CA ASP A 8 31.32 7.99 27.75
C ASP A 8 30.16 7.81 28.75
N ILE A 9 30.19 6.77 29.56
CA ILE A 9 29.17 6.52 30.59
C ILE A 9 29.24 7.65 31.67
N CYS A 10 30.42 8.07 32.09
CA CYS A 10 30.57 9.16 33.05
C CYS A 10 30.07 10.50 32.49
N ILE A 11 30.31 10.77 31.22
CA ILE A 11 29.83 11.98 30.55
C ILE A 11 28.28 11.95 30.45
N LEU A 12 27.70 10.82 30.05
CA LEU A 12 26.25 10.65 29.97
C LEU A 12 25.59 10.79 31.35
N LEU A 13 26.15 10.18 32.39
CA LEU A 13 25.67 10.34 33.77
C LEU A 13 25.81 11.77 34.27
N GLY A 14 26.93 12.43 33.98
CA GLY A 14 27.14 13.82 34.29
C GLY A 14 26.15 14.75 33.59
N GLN A 15 25.85 14.50 32.34
CA GLN A 15 24.81 15.21 31.57
C GLN A 15 23.43 14.98 32.17
N ALA A 16 23.09 13.75 32.56
CA ALA A 16 21.83 13.42 33.19
C ALA A 16 21.61 14.15 34.52
N ILE A 17 22.67 14.41 35.27
CA ILE A 17 22.62 15.17 36.53
C ILE A 17 22.50 16.68 36.27
N LEU A 18 23.20 17.19 35.26
CA LEU A 18 23.26 18.62 34.91
C LEU A 18 22.03 19.09 34.08
N ILE A 19 21.40 18.21 33.36
CA ILE A 19 20.21 18.51 32.54
C ILE A 19 18.98 18.46 33.45
N PRO A 20 18.10 19.48 33.41
CA PRO A 20 16.83 19.42 34.14
C PRO A 20 15.99 18.18 33.75
N PRO A 21 15.29 17.54 34.71
CA PRO A 21 14.46 16.39 34.44
C PRO A 21 13.39 16.65 33.37
N GLU A 22 12.94 17.89 33.23
CA GLU A 22 11.97 18.34 32.21
C GLU A 22 12.50 18.15 30.79
N MET A 23 13.77 18.45 30.51
CA MET A 23 14.38 18.25 29.20
C MET A 23 14.55 16.80 28.84
N LEU A 24 14.85 15.92 29.80
CA LEU A 24 14.87 14.48 29.61
C LEU A 24 13.48 13.93 29.24
N LEU A 25 12.46 14.43 29.91
CA LEU A 25 11.06 14.05 29.61
C LEU A 25 10.66 14.47 28.21
N TYR A 26 10.97 15.68 27.79
CA TYR A 26 10.74 16.16 26.42
C TYR A 26 11.48 15.30 25.38
N GLY A 27 12.73 14.93 25.65
CA GLY A 27 13.51 14.06 24.77
C GLY A 27 12.87 12.69 24.60
N VAL A 28 12.39 12.08 25.67
CA VAL A 28 11.70 10.78 25.63
C VAL A 28 10.40 10.88 24.84
N ILE A 29 9.59 11.90 25.08
CA ILE A 29 8.33 12.13 24.35
C ILE A 29 8.61 12.33 22.87
N LEU A 30 9.64 13.11 22.52
CA LEU A 30 10.02 13.36 21.13
C LEU A 30 10.43 12.06 20.42
N VAL A 31 11.26 11.23 21.05
CA VAL A 31 11.70 9.96 20.49
C VAL A 31 10.52 9.00 20.30
N MET A 32 9.64 8.89 21.28
CA MET A 32 8.45 8.03 21.18
C MET A 32 7.50 8.50 20.08
N THR A 33 7.27 9.79 19.97
CA THR A 33 6.43 10.39 18.92
C THR A 33 7.05 10.16 17.55
N TYR A 34 8.33 10.42 17.39
CA TYR A 34 9.06 10.21 16.15
C TYR A 34 9.02 8.75 15.70
N THR A 35 9.28 7.81 16.61
CA THR A 35 9.25 6.37 16.33
C THR A 35 7.87 5.91 15.92
N THR A 36 6.83 6.37 16.62
CA THR A 36 5.43 6.02 16.30
C THR A 36 5.02 6.54 14.93
N VAL A 37 5.34 7.80 14.62
CA VAL A 37 5.05 8.40 13.31
C VAL A 37 5.81 7.70 12.20
N LEU A 38 7.11 7.44 12.41
CA LEU A 38 7.93 6.75 11.41
C LEU A 38 7.41 5.34 11.10
N ASN A 39 7.05 4.58 12.12
CA ASN A 39 6.47 3.25 11.96
C ASN A 39 5.14 3.29 11.17
N LYS A 40 4.27 4.24 11.46
CA LYS A 40 3.01 4.43 10.71
C LYS A 40 3.28 4.78 9.24
N VAL A 41 4.22 5.69 8.98
CA VAL A 41 4.58 6.08 7.61
C VAL A 41 5.16 4.91 6.83
N LEU A 42 6.04 4.14 7.44
CA LEU A 42 6.62 2.94 6.81
C LEU A 42 5.57 1.86 6.53
N LEU A 43 4.64 1.64 7.45
CA LEU A 43 3.53 0.69 7.26
C LEU A 43 2.60 1.13 6.13
N LEU A 44 2.27 2.43 6.06
CA LEU A 44 1.44 2.99 4.99
C LEU A 44 2.11 2.86 3.61
N GLY A 45 3.43 3.00 3.54
CA GLY A 45 4.19 2.85 2.30
C GLY A 45 4.37 1.42 1.82
N GLY A 46 4.26 0.43 2.73
CA GLY A 46 4.46 -0.98 2.44
C GLY A 46 3.19 -1.82 2.29
N SER A 47 2.03 -1.28 2.68
CA SER A 47 0.77 -2.01 2.59
C SER A 47 0.29 -2.15 1.15
N LYS A 48 -0.20 -3.34 0.81
CA LYS A 48 -0.87 -3.63 -0.45
C LYS A 48 -2.37 -3.81 -0.19
N MET A 49 -3.16 -3.35 -1.14
CA MET A 49 -4.60 -3.45 -1.09
C MET A 49 -5.12 -4.24 -2.28
N GLU A 50 -5.94 -5.21 -2.00
CA GLU A 50 -6.71 -5.93 -3.02
C GLU A 50 -8.03 -5.20 -3.24
N VAL A 51 -8.33 -4.86 -4.47
CA VAL A 51 -9.54 -4.15 -4.83
C VAL A 51 -10.34 -4.99 -5.81
N LYS A 52 -11.59 -5.24 -5.47
CA LYS A 52 -12.57 -5.89 -6.34
C LYS A 52 -13.60 -4.85 -6.77
N ILE A 53 -13.79 -4.73 -8.07
CA ILE A 53 -14.68 -3.74 -8.67
C ILE A 53 -15.78 -4.45 -9.44
N ILE A 54 -17.00 -4.17 -9.06
CA ILE A 54 -18.21 -4.65 -9.76
C ILE A 54 -18.90 -3.45 -10.38
N SER A 55 -18.94 -3.40 -11.69
CA SER A 55 -19.50 -2.28 -12.45
C SER A 55 -20.24 -2.76 -13.68
N ARG A 56 -21.13 -1.92 -14.18
CA ARG A 56 -21.80 -2.13 -15.47
C ARG A 56 -20.90 -1.81 -16.65
N ASN A 57 -19.83 -1.07 -16.44
CA ASN A 57 -18.87 -0.65 -17.48
C ASN A 57 -17.44 -1.18 -17.19
N PRO A 58 -17.26 -2.51 -17.07
CA PRO A 58 -15.97 -3.07 -16.69
C PRO A 58 -14.86 -2.78 -17.69
N GLU A 59 -15.17 -2.73 -18.96
CA GLU A 59 -14.16 -2.49 -20.01
C GLU A 59 -13.56 -1.09 -19.96
N GLN A 60 -14.38 -0.06 -19.71
CA GLN A 60 -13.91 1.31 -19.56
C GLN A 60 -13.03 1.47 -18.33
N ILE A 61 -13.43 0.83 -17.23
CA ILE A 61 -12.64 0.84 -15.98
C ILE A 61 -11.32 0.11 -16.19
N ARG A 62 -11.34 -1.05 -16.85
CA ARG A 62 -10.13 -1.81 -17.18
C ARG A 62 -9.12 -0.97 -17.97
N GLN A 63 -9.57 -0.33 -19.02
CA GLN A 63 -8.72 0.51 -19.86
C GLN A 63 -8.16 1.69 -19.09
N ALA A 64 -8.95 2.33 -18.25
CA ALA A 64 -8.52 3.47 -17.44
C ALA A 64 -7.48 3.05 -16.39
N ILE A 65 -7.65 1.92 -15.74
CA ILE A 65 -6.69 1.40 -14.76
C ILE A 65 -5.36 1.08 -15.42
N ILE A 66 -5.37 0.38 -16.55
CA ILE A 66 -4.15 0.03 -17.28
C ILE A 66 -3.43 1.28 -17.77
N GLY A 67 -4.18 2.27 -18.28
CA GLY A 67 -3.62 3.50 -18.83
C GLY A 67 -3.04 4.44 -17.77
N HIS A 68 -3.71 4.60 -16.63
CA HIS A 68 -3.34 5.60 -15.61
C HIS A 68 -2.48 5.04 -14.47
N LEU A 69 -2.71 3.80 -14.06
CA LEU A 69 -1.99 3.21 -12.93
C LEU A 69 -0.88 2.27 -13.34
N ASP A 70 -0.84 1.86 -14.60
CA ASP A 70 0.12 0.87 -15.10
C ASP A 70 0.17 -0.39 -14.21
N ARG A 71 -1.01 -0.84 -13.76
CA ARG A 71 -1.18 -2.06 -13.00
C ARG A 71 -1.95 -3.09 -13.82
N GLY A 72 -1.45 -4.33 -13.80
CA GLY A 72 -2.21 -5.46 -14.32
C GLY A 72 -3.44 -5.73 -13.46
N LEU A 73 -4.49 -6.20 -14.09
CA LEU A 73 -5.69 -6.62 -13.39
C LEU A 73 -6.18 -7.98 -13.93
N THR A 74 -6.95 -8.66 -13.11
CA THR A 74 -7.56 -9.94 -13.47
C THR A 74 -9.06 -9.77 -13.55
N ILE A 75 -9.66 -10.33 -14.58
CA ILE A 75 -11.10 -10.34 -14.73
C ILE A 75 -11.61 -11.68 -14.20
N LEU A 76 -12.48 -11.61 -13.21
CA LEU A 76 -13.19 -12.76 -12.66
C LEU A 76 -14.60 -12.78 -13.21
N ARG A 77 -15.01 -13.92 -13.73
CA ARG A 77 -16.40 -14.11 -14.13
C ARG A 77 -17.22 -14.48 -12.90
N ALA A 78 -18.32 -13.77 -12.72
CA ALA A 78 -19.20 -13.95 -11.58
C ALA A 78 -20.66 -13.88 -12.04
N GLU A 79 -21.53 -14.45 -11.23
CA GLU A 79 -22.98 -14.39 -11.43
C GLU A 79 -23.60 -13.66 -10.25
N GLY A 80 -24.49 -12.72 -10.53
CA GLY A 80 -25.23 -12.02 -9.50
C GLY A 80 -26.17 -12.97 -8.76
N GLY A 81 -26.08 -12.98 -7.41
CA GLY A 81 -26.90 -13.87 -6.60
C GLY A 81 -28.41 -13.58 -6.68
N TYR A 82 -28.76 -12.31 -6.89
CA TYR A 82 -30.16 -11.89 -7.02
C TYR A 82 -30.65 -11.86 -8.48
N SER A 83 -29.88 -11.19 -9.34
CA SER A 83 -30.26 -11.01 -10.75
C SER A 83 -29.99 -12.22 -11.62
N GLN A 84 -29.10 -13.12 -11.18
CA GLN A 84 -28.59 -14.26 -11.95
C GLN A 84 -27.95 -13.87 -13.30
N GLU A 85 -27.57 -12.59 -13.42
CA GLU A 85 -26.87 -12.07 -14.59
C GLU A 85 -25.36 -12.30 -14.45
N ASP A 86 -24.71 -12.53 -15.58
CA ASP A 86 -23.27 -12.65 -15.64
C ASP A 86 -22.62 -11.28 -15.43
N HIS A 87 -21.69 -11.21 -14.48
CA HIS A 87 -20.93 -10.02 -14.20
C HIS A 87 -19.43 -10.29 -14.35
N GLN A 88 -18.69 -9.25 -14.67
CA GLN A 88 -17.23 -9.27 -14.63
C GLN A 88 -16.77 -8.50 -13.40
N VAL A 89 -16.01 -9.17 -12.56
CA VAL A 89 -15.36 -8.57 -11.39
C VAL A 89 -13.91 -8.27 -11.74
N LEU A 90 -13.51 -7.03 -11.61
CA LEU A 90 -12.12 -6.62 -11.81
C LEU A 90 -11.36 -6.75 -10.50
N LEU A 91 -10.33 -7.56 -10.50
CA LEU A 91 -9.43 -7.76 -9.37
C LEU A 91 -8.11 -7.06 -9.65
N VAL A 92 -7.75 -6.10 -8.81
CA VAL A 92 -6.50 -5.36 -8.93
C VAL A 92 -5.83 -5.22 -7.57
N VAL A 93 -4.51 -5.32 -7.55
CA VAL A 93 -3.71 -5.09 -6.34
C VAL A 93 -2.94 -3.80 -6.52
N VAL A 94 -3.13 -2.88 -5.58
CA VAL A 94 -2.51 -1.56 -5.58
C VAL A 94 -1.86 -1.26 -4.23
N SER A 95 -0.96 -0.30 -4.21
CA SER A 95 -0.43 0.24 -2.96
C SER A 95 -1.43 1.19 -2.32
N ASN A 96 -1.25 1.47 -1.03
CA ASN A 96 -2.05 2.47 -0.33
C ASN A 96 -2.01 3.86 -0.99
N ARG A 97 -0.92 4.20 -1.64
CA ARG A 97 -0.76 5.49 -2.33
C ARG A 97 -1.61 5.57 -3.60
N GLU A 98 -1.78 4.45 -4.28
CA GLU A 98 -2.52 4.36 -5.53
C GLU A 98 -4.03 4.23 -5.32
N LEU A 99 -4.45 3.79 -4.14
CA LEU A 99 -5.85 3.51 -3.83
C LEU A 99 -6.78 4.72 -4.04
N PRO A 100 -6.47 5.95 -3.55
CA PRO A 100 -7.34 7.10 -3.81
C PRO A 100 -7.51 7.44 -5.28
N GLN A 101 -6.45 7.28 -6.06
CA GLN A 101 -6.49 7.50 -7.52
C GLN A 101 -7.37 6.44 -8.20
N LEU A 102 -7.23 5.19 -7.80
CA LEU A 102 -8.06 4.10 -8.31
C LEU A 102 -9.56 4.34 -8.04
N GLU A 103 -9.89 4.68 -6.80
CA GLU A 103 -11.27 4.98 -6.42
C GLU A 103 -11.85 6.15 -7.22
N ARG A 104 -11.06 7.19 -7.44
CA ARG A 104 -11.45 8.34 -8.26
C ARG A 104 -11.74 7.95 -9.70
N ILE A 105 -10.87 7.15 -10.31
CA ILE A 105 -11.05 6.66 -11.67
C ILE A 105 -12.35 5.85 -11.79
N VAL A 106 -12.56 4.93 -10.88
CA VAL A 106 -13.75 4.06 -10.88
C VAL A 106 -15.03 4.87 -10.71
N LYS A 107 -15.06 5.78 -9.74
CA LYS A 107 -16.25 6.60 -9.45
C LYS A 107 -16.55 7.62 -10.56
N ASN A 108 -15.55 8.09 -11.29
CA ASN A 108 -15.77 8.97 -12.43
C ASN A 108 -16.41 8.24 -13.62
N ILE A 109 -16.08 6.97 -13.81
CA ILE A 109 -16.62 6.15 -14.90
C ILE A 109 -18.00 5.60 -14.52
N ASP A 110 -18.12 5.08 -13.32
CA ASP A 110 -19.37 4.50 -12.81
C ASP A 110 -19.57 4.87 -11.34
N PRO A 111 -20.35 5.93 -11.05
CA PRO A 111 -20.63 6.34 -9.68
C PRO A 111 -21.39 5.29 -8.86
N GLU A 112 -22.09 4.38 -9.49
CA GLU A 112 -22.87 3.30 -8.87
C GLU A 112 -22.07 2.00 -8.72
N SER A 113 -20.79 2.00 -9.06
CA SER A 113 -19.94 0.83 -8.95
C SER A 113 -19.78 0.38 -7.50
N PHE A 114 -19.68 -0.91 -7.33
CA PHE A 114 -19.41 -1.53 -6.04
C PHE A 114 -17.93 -1.86 -5.93
N VAL A 115 -17.26 -1.27 -4.95
CA VAL A 115 -15.82 -1.41 -4.75
C VAL A 115 -15.56 -2.03 -3.38
N ILE A 116 -14.89 -3.17 -3.37
CA ILE A 116 -14.48 -3.87 -2.16
C ILE A 116 -12.97 -3.71 -2.02
N VAL A 117 -12.52 -3.21 -0.88
CA VAL A 117 -11.10 -3.02 -0.57
C VAL A 117 -10.73 -3.91 0.60
N SER A 118 -9.70 -4.72 0.42
CA SER A 118 -9.15 -5.58 1.47
C SER A 118 -7.65 -5.37 1.61
N GLU A 119 -7.15 -5.41 2.83
CA GLU A 119 -5.72 -5.36 3.08
C GLU A 119 -5.08 -6.71 2.80
N VAL A 120 -3.94 -6.71 2.08
CA VAL A 120 -3.19 -7.91 1.73
C VAL A 120 -1.86 -7.91 2.47
N ARG A 121 -1.55 -9.00 3.15
CA ARG A 121 -0.29 -9.13 3.89
C ARG A 121 0.91 -9.36 3.00
N GLU A 122 0.76 -10.17 1.97
CA GLU A 122 1.84 -10.57 1.09
C GLU A 122 1.35 -10.70 -0.35
N VAL A 123 2.10 -10.11 -1.26
CA VAL A 123 1.94 -10.29 -2.71
C VAL A 123 3.28 -10.71 -3.28
N SER A 124 3.33 -11.88 -3.90
CA SER A 124 4.51 -12.39 -4.58
C SER A 124 4.21 -12.53 -6.07
N GLY A 125 5.04 -11.93 -6.88
CA GLY A 125 4.87 -11.96 -8.32
C GLY A 125 5.53 -10.79 -9.03
N ARG A 126 5.44 -10.79 -10.35
CA ARG A 126 6.03 -9.73 -11.18
C ARG A 126 5.33 -8.39 -10.95
N GLY A 127 6.12 -7.35 -10.78
CA GLY A 127 5.64 -6.00 -10.47
C GLY A 127 5.54 -5.70 -8.99
N PHE A 128 5.71 -6.69 -8.10
CA PHE A 128 5.69 -6.54 -6.64
C PHE A 128 6.95 -7.12 -5.98
N SER A 129 7.20 -8.41 -6.14
CA SER A 129 8.39 -9.09 -5.61
C SER A 129 9.43 -9.40 -6.67
N LEU A 130 9.05 -9.43 -7.94
CA LEU A 130 9.91 -9.68 -9.10
C LEU A 130 9.91 -8.48 -10.03
N THR A 131 10.97 -8.34 -10.84
CA THR A 131 11.10 -7.29 -11.86
C THR A 131 9.93 -7.36 -12.86
N LYS A 132 9.44 -6.20 -13.24
CA LYS A 132 8.32 -6.01 -14.17
C LYS A 132 8.77 -6.30 -15.61
N GLU A 133 9.06 -7.54 -15.93
CA GLU A 133 9.33 -7.95 -17.31
C GLU A 133 8.06 -8.58 -17.90
N TYR A 134 7.39 -7.83 -18.74
CA TYR A 134 6.34 -8.37 -19.57
C TYR A 134 6.99 -9.03 -20.79
N LYS A 135 7.11 -10.36 -20.78
CA LYS A 135 7.31 -11.07 -22.04
C LYS A 135 6.07 -10.84 -22.89
N SER A 136 6.21 -10.09 -23.99
CA SER A 136 5.19 -10.04 -25.02
C SER A 136 4.96 -11.49 -25.47
N THR A 137 3.87 -12.06 -25.02
CA THR A 137 3.39 -13.33 -25.57
C THR A 137 2.94 -12.99 -26.99
N GLN A 138 3.84 -13.23 -27.94
CA GLN A 138 3.43 -13.24 -29.34
C GLN A 138 2.34 -14.29 -29.44
N ARG A 139 1.13 -13.85 -29.58
CA ARG A 139 0.01 -14.66 -30.00
C ARG A 139 0.39 -15.20 -31.37
N LYS A 140 0.86 -16.42 -31.44
CA LYS A 140 0.96 -17.12 -32.72
C LYS A 140 -0.47 -17.29 -33.20
N GLU A 141 -0.83 -16.43 -34.14
CA GLU A 141 -1.97 -16.72 -35.01
C GLU A 141 -1.59 -17.91 -35.87
N ASN A 142 -2.29 -19.02 -35.68
CA ASN A 142 -2.50 -20.07 -36.67
C ASN A 142 -3.96 -20.05 -37.05
#